data_d8057e7d9c660d37b2ee724c73b4459c
#
_entry.id   d8057e7d9c660d37b2ee724c73b4459c
#
_cell.length_a   1.000
_cell.length_b   1.000
_cell.length_c   1.000
_cell.angle_alpha   90.00
_cell.angle_beta   90.00
_cell.angle_gamma   90.00
#
_symmetry.space_group_name_H-M   'P 1'
#
loop_
_entity.id
_entity.type
_entity.pdbx_description
1 polymer ?
#
loop_
_entity_poly.entity_id
_entity_poly.type
_entity_poly.pdbx_seq_one_letter_code
_entity_poly.pdbx_strand_id
1 'polypeptide(L)'
;DITTMKPNLLKNMYATIAALFVAMFALPTTMHAQTEYDLTICGTKVTSANCNDLSKIDGVSGTVKYNPGNKLLTLQGATISSNTTNAILSYIDGLMIKVIGTNNLSTAGNTTLSFRKPLTIMGGGVLNAKSQSDCAIYANGTNLTIDNCTVNAESGAYGIAGNNGSNEKFTIRNATVTAIGTGNGSICDFA
;
A
#
# COMPACT_ATOMS: atom_id res chain seq x y z
N ASP A 1 -21.41 -64.63 18.12
CA ASP A 1 -20.72 -64.24 19.37
C ASP A 1 -20.38 -62.76 19.33
N ILE A 2 -21.22 -61.96 19.97
CA ILE A 2 -20.95 -60.54 20.13
C ILE A 2 -19.96 -60.45 21.29
N THR A 3 -18.69 -60.27 21.02
CA THR A 3 -17.68 -60.01 22.00
C THR A 3 -17.94 -58.67 22.68
N THR A 4 -18.52 -58.72 23.88
CA THR A 4 -18.71 -57.56 24.77
C THR A 4 -17.34 -56.97 25.13
N MET A 5 -17.02 -55.80 24.60
CA MET A 5 -15.82 -55.05 25.00
C MET A 5 -15.81 -54.84 26.53
N LYS A 6 -14.71 -55.20 27.20
CA LYS A 6 -14.57 -54.99 28.63
C LYS A 6 -14.79 -53.52 29.00
N PRO A 7 -15.60 -53.18 30.01
CA PRO A 7 -15.97 -51.79 30.33
C PRO A 7 -14.78 -50.86 30.60
N ASN A 8 -13.64 -51.42 31.01
CA ASN A 8 -12.41 -50.65 31.20
C ASN A 8 -11.75 -50.18 29.89
N LEU A 9 -11.93 -50.91 28.77
CA LEU A 9 -11.40 -50.53 27.48
C LEU A 9 -12.18 -49.35 26.92
N LEU A 10 -13.50 -49.32 27.10
CA LEU A 10 -14.36 -48.22 26.69
C LEU A 10 -14.07 -46.94 27.48
N LYS A 11 -13.89 -47.04 28.81
CA LYS A 11 -13.52 -45.88 29.65
C LYS A 11 -12.18 -45.29 29.27
N ASN A 12 -11.18 -46.11 28.98
CA ASN A 12 -9.86 -45.62 28.53
C ASN A 12 -9.91 -44.98 27.16
N MET A 13 -10.76 -45.46 26.25
CA MET A 13 -10.95 -44.90 24.92
C MET A 13 -11.61 -43.52 24.99
N TYR A 14 -12.64 -43.34 25.81
CA TYR A 14 -13.26 -42.01 26.01
C TYR A 14 -12.31 -41.03 26.72
N ALA A 15 -11.52 -41.46 27.67
CA ALA A 15 -10.52 -40.63 28.34
C ALA A 15 -9.43 -40.17 27.36
N THR A 16 -8.98 -41.03 26.46
CA THR A 16 -7.98 -40.68 25.44
C THR A 16 -8.54 -39.70 24.39
N ILE A 17 -9.79 -39.89 23.96
CA ILE A 17 -10.46 -38.99 23.01
C ILE A 17 -10.71 -37.62 23.67
N ALA A 18 -11.16 -37.58 24.93
CA ALA A 18 -11.34 -36.35 25.67
C ALA A 18 -10.02 -35.59 25.88
N ALA A 19 -8.93 -36.27 26.19
CA ALA A 19 -7.61 -35.68 26.34
C ALA A 19 -7.08 -35.12 25.00
N LEU A 20 -7.35 -35.80 23.88
CA LEU A 20 -6.98 -35.33 22.55
C LEU A 20 -7.77 -34.06 22.13
N PHE A 21 -9.07 -34.00 22.47
CA PHE A 21 -9.90 -32.82 22.24
C PHE A 21 -9.42 -31.61 23.06
N VAL A 22 -9.11 -31.82 24.36
CA VAL A 22 -8.60 -30.74 25.21
C VAL A 22 -7.22 -30.25 24.73
N ALA A 23 -6.36 -31.16 24.27
CA ALA A 23 -5.05 -30.78 23.71
C ALA A 23 -5.16 -29.96 22.42
N MET A 24 -6.16 -30.20 21.57
CA MET A 24 -6.39 -29.40 20.36
C MET A 24 -6.87 -27.96 20.64
N PHE A 25 -7.56 -27.73 21.78
CA PHE A 25 -8.00 -26.41 22.21
C PHE A 25 -6.99 -25.70 23.12
N ALA A 26 -6.01 -26.40 23.64
CA ALA A 26 -4.98 -25.88 24.53
C ALA A 26 -3.68 -25.48 23.81
N LEU A 27 -3.62 -25.56 22.47
CA LEU A 27 -2.51 -25.00 21.73
C LEU A 27 -2.58 -23.47 21.90
N PRO A 28 -1.55 -22.83 22.49
CA PRO A 28 -1.51 -21.37 22.50
C PRO A 28 -1.46 -20.92 21.05
N THR A 29 -2.58 -20.41 20.54
CA THR A 29 -2.54 -19.58 19.34
C THR A 29 -1.73 -18.37 19.74
N THR A 30 -0.44 -18.37 19.43
CA THR A 30 0.35 -17.15 19.47
C THR A 30 -0.28 -16.23 18.43
N MET A 31 -1.28 -15.46 18.85
CA MET A 31 -1.75 -14.33 18.07
C MET A 31 -0.59 -13.33 18.07
N HIS A 32 0.26 -13.42 17.06
CA HIS A 32 1.20 -12.35 16.79
C HIS A 32 0.36 -11.12 16.49
N ALA A 33 0.47 -10.12 17.37
CA ALA A 33 -0.18 -8.83 17.13
C ALA A 33 0.21 -8.36 15.73
N GLN A 34 -0.80 -8.13 14.89
CA GLN A 34 -0.60 -7.66 13.53
C GLN A 34 0.04 -6.28 13.58
N THR A 35 1.23 -6.13 13.01
CA THR A 35 1.89 -4.84 12.89
C THR A 35 1.22 -4.03 11.79
N GLU A 36 0.79 -2.82 12.10
CA GLU A 36 0.29 -1.85 11.13
C GLU A 36 1.44 -0.94 10.67
N TYR A 37 1.45 -0.61 9.38
CA TYR A 37 2.39 0.34 8.80
C TYR A 37 1.67 1.65 8.48
N ASP A 38 2.40 2.77 8.51
CA ASP A 38 1.88 4.09 8.19
C ASP A 38 1.69 4.30 6.67
N LEU A 39 1.03 3.34 6.05
CA LEU A 39 0.71 3.25 4.63
C LEU A 39 -0.72 2.74 4.46
N THR A 40 -1.50 3.41 3.61
CA THR A 40 -2.81 2.92 3.17
C THR A 40 -2.88 2.85 1.66
N ILE A 41 -3.56 1.83 1.15
CA ILE A 41 -3.87 1.64 -0.26
C ILE A 41 -5.39 1.58 -0.40
N CYS A 42 -5.99 2.47 -1.20
CA CYS A 42 -7.44 2.60 -1.33
C CYS A 42 -8.16 2.65 0.03
N GLY A 43 -7.58 3.39 1.00
CA GLY A 43 -8.11 3.50 2.37
C GLY A 43 -7.87 2.29 3.27
N THR A 44 -7.38 1.17 2.75
CA THR A 44 -7.06 -0.02 3.55
C THR A 44 -5.65 0.08 4.12
N LYS A 45 -5.53 -0.14 5.44
CA LYS A 45 -4.25 -0.13 6.14
C LYS A 45 -3.35 -1.27 5.68
N VAL A 46 -2.10 -0.96 5.37
CA VAL A 46 -1.07 -1.97 5.10
C VAL A 46 -0.55 -2.52 6.43
N THR A 47 -0.45 -3.83 6.54
CA THR A 47 -0.11 -4.53 7.77
C THR A 47 0.83 -5.70 7.49
N SER A 48 1.40 -6.30 8.54
CA SER A 48 2.23 -7.51 8.40
C SER A 48 1.48 -8.71 7.80
N ALA A 49 0.15 -8.71 7.85
CA ALA A 49 -0.67 -9.79 7.27
C ALA A 49 -0.92 -9.62 5.76
N ASN A 50 -0.99 -8.38 5.25
CA ASN A 50 -1.32 -8.13 3.84
C ASN A 50 -0.17 -7.54 3.01
N CYS A 51 0.93 -7.09 3.62
CA CYS A 51 2.00 -6.36 2.93
C CYS A 51 2.66 -7.13 1.77
N ASN A 52 2.63 -8.45 1.80
CA ASN A 52 3.22 -9.29 0.75
C ASN A 52 2.35 -9.40 -0.52
N ASP A 53 1.05 -9.14 -0.42
CA ASP A 53 0.12 -9.14 -1.55
C ASP A 53 -1.05 -8.18 -1.27
N LEU A 54 -0.90 -6.95 -1.77
CA LEU A 54 -1.91 -5.91 -1.64
C LEU A 54 -2.94 -5.94 -2.77
N SER A 55 -2.81 -6.86 -3.75
CA SER A 55 -3.79 -7.03 -4.83
C SER A 55 -5.15 -7.55 -4.38
N LYS A 56 -5.26 -7.98 -3.11
CA LYS A 56 -6.51 -8.39 -2.46
C LYS A 56 -7.36 -7.21 -1.97
N ILE A 57 -6.81 -6.00 -1.99
CA ILE A 57 -7.54 -4.78 -1.64
C ILE A 57 -8.43 -4.40 -2.82
N ASP A 58 -9.68 -4.04 -2.54
CA ASP A 58 -10.63 -3.58 -3.56
C ASP A 58 -10.06 -2.38 -4.32
N GLY A 59 -10.16 -2.41 -5.65
CA GLY A 59 -9.60 -1.39 -6.53
C GLY A 59 -8.11 -1.57 -6.84
N VAL A 60 -7.48 -2.67 -6.40
CA VAL A 60 -6.07 -2.98 -6.66
C VAL A 60 -5.94 -4.22 -7.54
N SER A 61 -5.10 -4.14 -8.57
CA SER A 61 -4.73 -5.27 -9.41
C SER A 61 -3.27 -5.18 -9.84
N GLY A 62 -2.75 -6.27 -10.43
CA GLY A 62 -1.32 -6.41 -10.73
C GLY A 62 -0.51 -6.78 -9.50
N THR A 63 0.80 -6.59 -9.54
CA THR A 63 1.65 -6.84 -8.36
C THR A 63 1.82 -5.58 -7.56
N VAL A 64 1.31 -5.58 -6.33
CA VAL A 64 1.48 -4.51 -5.34
C VAL A 64 1.90 -5.16 -4.03
N LYS A 65 3.09 -4.83 -3.53
CA LYS A 65 3.63 -5.38 -2.28
C LYS A 65 4.51 -4.37 -1.56
N TYR A 66 4.45 -4.40 -0.25
CA TYR A 66 5.28 -3.56 0.61
C TYR A 66 6.25 -4.37 1.44
N ASN A 67 7.53 -4.02 1.39
CA ASN A 67 8.56 -4.59 2.26
C ASN A 67 8.93 -3.57 3.35
N PRO A 68 8.55 -3.81 4.61
CA PRO A 68 8.82 -2.86 5.69
C PRO A 68 10.30 -2.76 6.05
N GLY A 69 11.10 -3.82 5.82
CA GLY A 69 12.52 -3.85 6.17
C GLY A 69 13.35 -2.82 5.41
N ASN A 70 12.99 -2.53 4.17
CA ASN A 70 13.65 -1.51 3.34
C ASN A 70 12.70 -0.37 2.91
N LYS A 71 11.49 -0.29 3.48
CA LYS A 71 10.46 0.71 3.18
C LYS A 71 10.13 0.80 1.69
N LEU A 72 10.02 -0.35 1.01
CA LEU A 72 9.86 -0.45 -0.43
C LEU A 72 8.45 -0.90 -0.80
N LEU A 73 7.69 -0.03 -1.44
CA LEU A 73 6.43 -0.36 -2.12
C LEU A 73 6.75 -0.68 -3.59
N THR A 74 6.54 -1.91 -4.00
CA THR A 74 6.74 -2.34 -5.39
C THR A 74 5.41 -2.37 -6.13
N LEU A 75 5.37 -1.69 -7.27
CA LEU A 75 4.27 -1.68 -8.23
C LEU A 75 4.78 -2.31 -9.54
N GLN A 76 4.14 -3.38 -10.00
CA GLN A 76 4.50 -4.02 -11.26
C GLN A 76 3.24 -4.34 -12.07
N GLY A 77 3.05 -3.62 -13.16
CA GLY A 77 1.84 -3.70 -13.97
C GLY A 77 0.59 -3.44 -13.13
N ALA A 78 0.70 -2.56 -12.14
CA ALA A 78 -0.34 -2.36 -11.15
C ALA A 78 -1.39 -1.34 -11.62
N THR A 79 -2.64 -1.60 -11.24
CA THR A 79 -3.71 -0.60 -11.28
C THR A 79 -4.25 -0.44 -9.87
N ILE A 80 -4.28 0.79 -9.36
CA ILE A 80 -4.84 1.16 -8.05
C ILE A 80 -5.85 2.28 -8.28
N SER A 81 -7.13 2.00 -8.03
CA SER A 81 -8.21 2.94 -8.27
C SER A 81 -9.11 3.09 -7.05
N SER A 82 -9.37 4.31 -6.64
CA SER A 82 -10.26 4.62 -5.51
C SER A 82 -11.23 5.76 -5.85
N ASN A 83 -12.50 5.57 -5.51
CA ASN A 83 -13.52 6.60 -5.68
C ASN A 83 -13.76 7.42 -4.41
N THR A 84 -13.32 6.97 -3.25
CA THR A 84 -13.67 7.54 -1.95
C THR A 84 -12.48 8.01 -1.12
N THR A 85 -11.27 7.53 -1.44
CA THR A 85 -10.04 7.84 -0.70
C THR A 85 -8.86 8.07 -1.64
N ASN A 86 -7.68 8.35 -1.08
CA ASN A 86 -6.44 8.33 -1.86
C ASN A 86 -6.18 6.90 -2.40
N ALA A 87 -5.59 6.80 -3.59
CA ALA A 87 -5.09 5.51 -4.06
C ALA A 87 -3.92 5.03 -3.18
N ILE A 88 -3.00 5.94 -2.86
CA ILE A 88 -1.89 5.70 -1.91
C ILE A 88 -1.78 6.90 -0.96
N LEU A 89 -1.76 6.63 0.34
CA LEU A 89 -1.45 7.62 1.39
C LEU A 89 -0.33 7.09 2.28
N SER A 90 0.74 7.87 2.46
CA SER A 90 1.90 7.46 3.25
C SER A 90 2.34 8.49 4.28
N TYR A 91 2.68 8.01 5.46
CA TYR A 91 3.40 8.73 6.52
C TYR A 91 4.75 8.09 6.82
N ILE A 92 5.22 7.17 5.95
CA ILE A 92 6.50 6.46 6.12
C ILE A 92 7.63 7.38 5.70
N ASP A 93 8.54 7.68 6.63
CA ASP A 93 9.75 8.43 6.33
C ASP A 93 10.71 7.64 5.45
N GLY A 94 11.03 8.20 4.27
CA GLY A 94 11.91 7.57 3.29
C GLY A 94 11.25 6.41 2.52
N LEU A 95 9.93 6.43 2.34
CA LEU A 95 9.26 5.44 1.48
C LEU A 95 9.82 5.50 0.06
N MET A 96 10.16 4.35 -0.49
CA MET A 96 10.51 4.17 -1.89
C MET A 96 9.36 3.46 -2.61
N ILE A 97 8.89 4.04 -3.72
CA ILE A 97 7.94 3.40 -4.64
C ILE A 97 8.72 2.94 -5.87
N LYS A 98 8.89 1.63 -6.01
CA LYS A 98 9.54 1.02 -7.18
C LYS A 98 8.50 0.70 -8.24
N VAL A 99 8.62 1.32 -9.42
CA VAL A 99 7.74 1.09 -10.56
C VAL A 99 8.41 0.21 -11.60
N ILE A 100 7.74 -0.88 -12.00
CA ILE A 100 8.18 -1.85 -13.00
C ILE A 100 7.08 -1.99 -14.05
N GLY A 101 7.42 -1.81 -15.34
CA GLY A 101 6.42 -1.74 -16.40
C GLY A 101 5.52 -0.51 -16.23
N THR A 102 4.30 -0.56 -16.72
CA THR A 102 3.34 0.55 -16.65
C THR A 102 2.38 0.34 -15.48
N ASN A 103 2.27 1.35 -14.62
CA ASN A 103 1.43 1.35 -13.44
C ASN A 103 0.46 2.52 -13.47
N ASN A 104 -0.80 2.30 -13.13
CA ASN A 104 -1.86 3.30 -13.20
C ASN A 104 -2.50 3.50 -11.82
N LEU A 105 -2.45 4.71 -11.32
CA LEU A 105 -3.13 5.14 -10.11
C LEU A 105 -4.23 6.11 -10.47
N SER A 106 -5.42 5.98 -9.90
CA SER A 106 -6.53 6.91 -10.17
C SER A 106 -7.44 7.15 -8.99
N THR A 107 -7.98 8.38 -8.91
CA THR A 107 -9.01 8.75 -7.94
C THR A 107 -10.07 9.64 -8.58
N ALA A 108 -11.30 9.58 -8.06
CA ALA A 108 -12.38 10.44 -8.52
C ALA A 108 -12.34 11.83 -7.87
N GLY A 109 -12.26 11.90 -6.53
CA GLY A 109 -12.39 13.17 -5.80
C GLY A 109 -11.29 13.46 -4.80
N ASN A 110 -10.27 12.63 -4.73
CA ASN A 110 -9.18 12.75 -3.76
C ASN A 110 -7.83 12.83 -4.44
N THR A 111 -6.82 13.29 -3.73
CA THR A 111 -5.43 13.17 -4.17
C THR A 111 -5.08 11.70 -4.45
N THR A 112 -4.45 11.44 -5.58
CA THR A 112 -4.12 10.06 -5.97
C THR A 112 -2.97 9.49 -5.14
N LEU A 113 -1.81 10.16 -5.13
CA LEU A 113 -0.67 9.83 -4.27
C LEU A 113 -0.42 11.00 -3.30
N SER A 114 -0.68 10.78 -2.02
CA SER A 114 -0.42 11.76 -0.96
C SER A 114 0.59 11.22 0.05
N PHE A 115 1.51 12.06 0.50
CA PHE A 115 2.50 11.68 1.51
C PHE A 115 2.93 12.87 2.35
N ARG A 116 3.31 12.59 3.61
CA ARG A 116 3.71 13.59 4.61
C ARG A 116 5.14 13.41 5.13
N LYS A 117 5.91 12.54 4.52
CA LYS A 117 7.32 12.26 4.80
C LYS A 117 8.05 12.06 3.49
N PRO A 118 9.37 12.30 3.41
CA PRO A 118 10.13 12.17 2.17
C PRO A 118 9.85 10.88 1.41
N LEU A 119 9.59 11.01 0.11
CA LEU A 119 9.22 9.90 -0.76
C LEU A 119 10.07 9.92 -2.04
N THR A 120 10.48 8.73 -2.49
CA THR A 120 11.16 8.55 -3.76
C THR A 120 10.37 7.61 -4.68
N ILE A 121 10.12 8.02 -5.92
CA ILE A 121 9.58 7.17 -6.98
C ILE A 121 10.74 6.78 -7.89
N MET A 122 10.92 5.47 -8.12
CA MET A 122 12.07 4.94 -8.86
C MET A 122 11.77 3.62 -9.58
N GLY A 123 12.70 3.08 -10.39
CA GLY A 123 12.65 1.68 -10.80
C GLY A 123 12.56 1.41 -12.30
N GLY A 124 12.70 2.41 -13.15
CA GLY A 124 12.82 2.27 -14.61
C GLY A 124 11.49 2.07 -15.36
N GLY A 125 10.36 1.99 -14.64
CA GLY A 125 9.02 1.84 -15.22
C GLY A 125 8.31 3.19 -15.38
N VAL A 126 6.99 3.11 -15.62
CA VAL A 126 6.09 4.25 -15.80
C VAL A 126 5.07 4.27 -14.65
N LEU A 127 4.87 5.43 -14.06
CA LEU A 127 3.77 5.73 -13.14
C LEU A 127 2.84 6.76 -13.78
N ASN A 128 1.61 6.38 -14.03
CA ASN A 128 0.53 7.28 -14.40
C ASN A 128 -0.32 7.53 -13.14
N ALA A 129 -0.38 8.77 -12.69
CA ALA A 129 -1.20 9.18 -11.55
C ALA A 129 -2.26 10.16 -12.03
N LYS A 130 -3.54 9.85 -11.82
CA LYS A 130 -4.66 10.66 -12.28
C LYS A 130 -5.66 10.93 -11.17
N SER A 131 -5.93 12.21 -10.88
CA SER A 131 -7.04 12.65 -10.05
C SER A 131 -8.05 13.44 -10.90
N GLN A 132 -9.35 13.21 -10.71
CA GLN A 132 -10.35 13.98 -11.47
C GLN A 132 -10.49 15.43 -10.95
N SER A 133 -10.32 15.67 -9.65
CA SER A 133 -10.65 16.99 -9.07
C SER A 133 -9.71 17.49 -7.95
N ASP A 134 -8.67 16.71 -7.58
CA ASP A 134 -7.70 17.10 -6.57
C ASP A 134 -6.26 16.97 -7.11
N CYS A 135 -5.23 16.75 -6.32
CA CYS A 135 -3.87 16.57 -6.81
C CYS A 135 -3.66 15.14 -7.37
N ALA A 136 -2.93 15.00 -8.48
CA ALA A 136 -2.44 13.68 -8.87
C ALA A 136 -1.34 13.21 -7.91
N ILE A 137 -0.37 14.07 -7.56
CA ILE A 137 0.68 13.80 -6.57
C ILE A 137 0.79 14.99 -5.63
N TYR A 138 0.71 14.75 -4.31
CA TYR A 138 0.77 15.78 -3.29
C TYR A 138 1.82 15.48 -2.23
N ALA A 139 2.89 16.29 -2.23
CA ALA A 139 3.93 16.31 -1.21
C ALA A 139 3.50 17.26 -0.07
N ASN A 140 2.81 16.74 0.92
CA ASN A 140 2.22 17.55 2.00
C ASN A 140 3.27 17.90 3.06
N GLY A 141 3.95 19.02 2.90
CA GLY A 141 4.97 19.51 3.82
C GLY A 141 6.27 18.69 3.77
N THR A 142 6.63 18.10 2.62
CA THR A 142 7.77 17.20 2.52
C THR A 142 8.37 17.14 1.11
N ASN A 143 9.47 16.39 0.96
CA ASN A 143 10.21 16.30 -0.29
C ASN A 143 9.75 15.15 -1.18
N LEU A 144 9.73 15.40 -2.50
CA LEU A 144 9.54 14.40 -3.54
C LEU A 144 10.81 14.24 -4.37
N THR A 145 11.24 13.00 -4.58
CA THR A 145 12.28 12.65 -5.54
C THR A 145 11.71 11.69 -6.59
N ILE A 146 11.95 11.98 -7.87
CA ILE A 146 11.66 11.07 -8.99
C ILE A 146 13.01 10.73 -9.62
N ASP A 147 13.35 9.43 -9.63
CA ASP A 147 14.68 8.95 -10.05
C ASP A 147 14.56 7.73 -10.96
N ASN A 148 15.17 7.80 -12.13
CA ASN A 148 15.26 6.70 -13.08
C ASN A 148 13.90 6.04 -13.40
N CYS A 149 12.87 6.84 -13.71
CA CYS A 149 11.55 6.37 -14.14
C CYS A 149 10.81 7.46 -14.93
N THR A 150 9.65 7.11 -15.47
CA THR A 150 8.72 8.08 -16.07
C THR A 150 7.52 8.27 -15.16
N VAL A 151 7.15 9.51 -14.88
CA VAL A 151 5.96 9.87 -14.11
C VAL A 151 5.08 10.80 -14.92
N ASN A 152 3.83 10.41 -15.13
CA ASN A 152 2.79 11.22 -15.74
C ASN A 152 1.72 11.51 -14.68
N ALA A 153 1.59 12.78 -14.29
CA ALA A 153 0.65 13.25 -13.28
C ALA A 153 -0.40 14.15 -13.93
N GLU A 154 -1.65 13.72 -13.96
CA GLU A 154 -2.77 14.44 -14.58
C GLU A 154 -3.87 14.70 -13.57
N SER A 155 -4.38 15.94 -13.51
CA SER A 155 -5.45 16.29 -12.59
C SER A 155 -6.35 17.40 -13.10
N GLY A 156 -7.60 17.39 -12.62
CA GLY A 156 -8.52 18.53 -12.76
C GLY A 156 -8.10 19.76 -11.93
N ALA A 157 -7.27 19.58 -10.90
CA ALA A 157 -6.74 20.68 -10.08
C ALA A 157 -5.22 20.83 -10.24
N TYR A 158 -4.43 20.04 -9.52
CA TYR A 158 -2.97 20.12 -9.50
C TYR A 158 -2.33 18.84 -10.03
N GLY A 159 -1.39 18.94 -10.96
CA GLY A 159 -0.60 17.79 -11.42
C GLY A 159 0.29 17.25 -10.29
N ILE A 160 1.32 18.00 -9.92
CA ILE A 160 2.22 17.70 -8.79
C ILE A 160 2.30 18.94 -7.91
N ALA A 161 1.96 18.83 -6.63
CA ALA A 161 1.94 19.97 -5.72
C ALA A 161 2.69 19.70 -4.41
N GLY A 162 3.32 20.76 -3.90
CA GLY A 162 3.78 20.88 -2.52
C GLY A 162 2.69 21.44 -1.60
N ASN A 163 3.08 21.95 -0.43
CA ASN A 163 2.17 22.57 0.55
C ASN A 163 2.54 24.02 0.85
N ASN A 164 2.73 24.80 -0.15
CA ASN A 164 2.96 26.24 -0.13
C ASN A 164 3.64 26.81 1.15
N GLY A 165 4.94 27.03 1.08
CA GLY A 165 5.71 27.68 2.17
C GLY A 165 6.38 26.74 3.16
N SER A 166 6.36 25.42 2.97
CA SER A 166 7.00 24.45 3.86
C SER A 166 8.42 24.05 3.42
N ASN A 167 9.03 24.75 2.47
CA ASN A 167 10.36 24.45 1.90
C ASN A 167 10.50 23.05 1.30
N GLU A 168 9.43 22.52 0.73
CA GLU A 168 9.45 21.24 0.03
C GLU A 168 10.33 21.34 -1.21
N LYS A 169 11.11 20.30 -1.44
CA LYS A 169 11.94 20.14 -2.63
C LYS A 169 11.38 19.08 -3.56
N PHE A 170 11.25 19.45 -4.82
CA PHE A 170 10.96 18.50 -5.88
C PHE A 170 12.25 18.24 -6.68
N THR A 171 12.72 17.01 -6.66
CA THR A 171 13.96 16.61 -7.32
C THR A 171 13.67 15.60 -8.42
N ILE A 172 14.18 15.86 -9.62
CA ILE A 172 14.08 14.98 -10.78
C ILE A 172 15.51 14.57 -11.17
N ARG A 173 15.78 13.27 -11.22
CA ARG A 173 17.08 12.70 -11.61
C ARG A 173 16.89 11.57 -12.61
N ASN A 174 17.57 11.63 -13.76
CA ASN A 174 17.52 10.59 -14.80
C ASN A 174 16.08 10.13 -15.11
N ALA A 175 15.11 11.03 -15.07
CA ALA A 175 13.70 10.73 -15.13
C ALA A 175 12.97 11.66 -16.09
N THR A 176 11.83 11.20 -16.61
CA THR A 176 10.90 12.01 -17.40
C THR A 176 9.67 12.28 -16.56
N VAL A 177 9.28 13.55 -16.44
CA VAL A 177 8.09 13.96 -15.69
C VAL A 177 7.20 14.80 -16.59
N THR A 178 5.95 14.38 -16.71
CA THR A 178 4.86 15.15 -17.31
C THR A 178 3.84 15.44 -16.23
N ALA A 179 3.54 16.71 -16.00
CA ALA A 179 2.52 17.12 -15.05
C ALA A 179 1.51 18.02 -15.75
N ILE A 180 0.22 17.73 -15.56
CA ILE A 180 -0.90 18.48 -16.11
C ILE A 180 -1.91 18.73 -14.99
N GLY A 181 -2.10 19.98 -14.63
CA GLY A 181 -3.17 20.44 -13.75
C GLY A 181 -4.02 21.46 -14.48
N THR A 182 -5.27 21.13 -14.78
CA THR A 182 -6.13 21.98 -15.62
C THR A 182 -6.80 23.11 -14.84
N GLY A 183 -6.92 22.99 -13.52
CA GLY A 183 -7.56 24.00 -12.67
C GLY A 183 -6.59 24.99 -12.05
N ASN A 184 -5.59 24.50 -11.31
CA ASN A 184 -4.77 25.36 -10.44
C ASN A 184 -3.28 25.38 -10.80
N GLY A 185 -2.74 24.30 -11.38
CA GLY A 185 -1.34 24.30 -11.81
C GLY A 185 -0.77 22.92 -12.10
N SER A 186 0.20 22.86 -13.00
CA SER A 186 0.84 21.59 -13.38
C SER A 186 1.86 21.14 -12.34
N ILE A 187 2.79 22.03 -11.96
CA ILE A 187 3.74 21.83 -10.85
C ILE A 187 3.73 23.13 -10.04
N CYS A 188 3.46 23.06 -8.76
CA CYS A 188 3.32 24.23 -7.90
C CYS A 188 3.66 23.95 -6.43
N ASP A 189 3.86 25.06 -5.67
CA ASP A 189 4.01 25.07 -4.23
C ASP A 189 5.22 24.31 -3.69
N PHE A 190 6.26 24.15 -4.50
CA PHE A 190 7.61 23.73 -4.06
C PHE A 190 8.52 24.98 -3.92
N ALA A 191 9.57 24.86 -3.08
CA ALA A 191 10.57 25.90 -2.85
C ALA A 191 11.62 25.95 -3.98
#